data_4d6531d0466329871e13c6fb601401af
#
_entry.id   4d6531d0466329871e13c6fb601401af
#
_cell.length_a   1.000
_cell.length_b   1.000
_cell.length_c   1.000
_cell.angle_alpha   90.00
_cell.angle_beta   90.00
_cell.angle_gamma   90.00
#
_symmetry.space_group_name_H-M   'P 1'
#
loop_
_entity.id
_entity.type
_entity.pdbx_description
1 polymer ?
#
loop_
_entity_poly.entity_id
_entity_poly.type
_entity_poly.pdbx_seq_one_letter_code
_entity_poly.pdbx_strand_id
1 'polypeptide(L)'
;LRSHRGDPLLLSSKIGRLLKPCAPAERSAQDHYIDTPARLVVFDYSYDGVMRSVEDSLARLGVDQIDILLCHDIDAITHGSEQSSEAHLKQFMEGGYKALEKLRTDGQIKAFGAGLNVWQMCERLARLGDFDLFLMAGRYTLLEQEPLSTFLPLCLERKIGIICGGPYNSGILATGAVTGATY
;
A
#
# COMPACT_ATOMS: atom_id res chain seq x y z
N LEU A 1 8.13 0.86 -19.15
CA LEU A 1 8.34 -0.55 -18.78
C LEU A 1 8.61 -1.43 -19.99
N ARG A 2 7.75 -1.38 -21.04
CA ARG A 2 7.92 -2.20 -22.27
C ARG A 2 9.21 -1.95 -23.04
N SER A 3 9.85 -0.79 -22.88
CA SER A 3 11.10 -0.41 -23.54
C SER A 3 12.34 -0.64 -22.67
N HIS A 4 12.19 -1.13 -21.44
CA HIS A 4 13.33 -1.38 -20.56
C HIS A 4 14.15 -2.56 -21.06
N ARG A 5 15.46 -2.35 -21.24
CA ARG A 5 16.43 -3.34 -21.74
C ARG A 5 17.59 -3.58 -20.74
N GLY A 6 17.42 -3.19 -19.48
CA GLY A 6 18.41 -3.34 -18.44
C GLY A 6 18.22 -4.58 -17.57
N ASP A 7 18.74 -4.53 -16.35
CA ASP A 7 18.56 -5.56 -15.35
C ASP A 7 17.07 -5.80 -15.05
N PRO A 8 16.68 -6.99 -14.58
CA PRO A 8 15.29 -7.31 -14.28
C PRO A 8 14.72 -6.33 -13.26
N LEU A 9 13.63 -5.65 -13.62
CA LEU A 9 12.90 -4.75 -12.73
C LEU A 9 11.93 -5.57 -11.87
N LEU A 10 11.80 -5.17 -10.60
CA LEU A 10 10.69 -5.59 -9.75
C LEU A 10 9.58 -4.54 -9.84
N LEU A 11 8.40 -4.97 -10.27
CA LEU A 11 7.23 -4.11 -10.36
C LEU A 11 6.34 -4.34 -9.15
N SER A 12 6.02 -3.26 -8.44
CA SER A 12 5.05 -3.30 -7.34
C SER A 12 3.81 -2.50 -7.65
N SER A 13 2.67 -2.96 -7.17
CA SER A 13 1.39 -2.25 -7.20
C SER A 13 0.65 -2.43 -5.87
N LYS A 14 -0.50 -1.77 -5.74
CA LYS A 14 -1.33 -1.85 -4.55
C LYS A 14 -2.71 -2.39 -4.86
N ILE A 15 -3.37 -3.01 -3.87
CA ILE A 15 -4.71 -3.57 -3.96
C ILE A 15 -5.63 -2.94 -2.90
N GLY A 16 -6.93 -3.12 -3.04
CA GLY A 16 -7.94 -2.65 -2.09
C GLY A 16 -8.63 -1.35 -2.52
N ARG A 17 -8.12 -0.65 -3.55
CA ARG A 17 -8.78 0.53 -4.16
C ARG A 17 -9.11 0.22 -5.63
N LEU A 18 -10.38 0.02 -5.91
CA LEU A 18 -10.89 -0.09 -7.27
C LEU A 18 -11.21 1.29 -7.84
N LEU A 19 -10.93 1.50 -9.12
CA LEU A 19 -11.17 2.75 -9.82
C LEU A 19 -12.39 2.59 -10.74
N LYS A 20 -13.56 3.09 -10.32
CA LYS A 20 -14.79 3.06 -11.13
C LYS A 20 -14.90 4.33 -11.98
N PRO A 21 -15.29 4.24 -13.26
CA PRO A 21 -15.61 5.41 -14.07
C PRO A 21 -16.71 6.24 -13.41
N CYS A 22 -16.60 7.57 -13.47
CA CYS A 22 -17.61 8.49 -12.96
C CYS A 22 -17.72 9.72 -13.87
N ALA A 23 -18.76 10.54 -13.66
CA ALA A 23 -18.84 11.83 -14.31
C ALA A 23 -17.76 12.78 -13.73
N PRO A 24 -17.24 13.75 -14.50
CA PRO A 24 -16.21 14.67 -14.01
C PRO A 24 -16.59 15.43 -12.73
N ALA A 25 -17.87 15.75 -12.56
CA ALA A 25 -18.40 16.43 -11.37
C ALA A 25 -18.44 15.55 -10.11
N GLU A 26 -18.33 14.24 -10.26
CA GLU A 26 -18.36 13.27 -9.16
C GLU A 26 -16.95 12.93 -8.62
N ARG A 27 -15.90 13.48 -9.26
CA ARG A 27 -14.52 13.29 -8.77
C ARG A 27 -14.40 13.78 -7.34
N SER A 28 -13.66 13.03 -6.53
CA SER A 28 -13.34 13.48 -5.19
C SER A 28 -12.52 14.78 -5.23
N ALA A 29 -12.90 15.76 -4.41
CA ALA A 29 -12.12 16.98 -4.21
C ALA A 29 -10.72 16.71 -3.60
N GLN A 30 -10.49 15.49 -3.08
CA GLN A 30 -9.21 15.03 -2.53
C GLN A 30 -8.33 14.35 -3.58
N ASP A 31 -8.70 14.40 -4.88
CA ASP A 31 -7.86 13.87 -5.95
C ASP A 31 -6.68 14.83 -6.19
N HIS A 32 -5.52 14.45 -5.63
CA HIS A 32 -4.29 15.23 -5.73
C HIS A 32 -3.56 15.08 -7.08
N TYR A 33 -4.10 14.27 -7.99
CA TYR A 33 -3.49 14.02 -9.28
C TYR A 33 -4.05 14.96 -10.35
N ILE A 34 -3.16 15.45 -11.22
CA ILE A 34 -3.48 16.35 -12.33
C ILE A 34 -3.74 15.50 -13.59
N ASP A 35 -4.72 15.92 -14.41
CA ASP A 35 -5.03 15.32 -15.72
C ASP A 35 -5.34 13.81 -15.69
N THR A 36 -5.92 13.33 -14.59
CA THR A 36 -6.34 11.93 -14.50
C THR A 36 -7.75 11.73 -15.07
N PRO A 37 -8.06 10.55 -15.63
CA PRO A 37 -9.43 10.20 -15.99
C PRO A 37 -10.37 10.32 -14.80
N ALA A 38 -11.63 10.71 -15.04
CA ALA A 38 -12.64 10.80 -13.97
C ALA A 38 -12.92 9.40 -13.41
N ARG A 39 -12.55 9.19 -12.16
CA ARG A 39 -12.68 7.92 -11.42
C ARG A 39 -13.10 8.16 -9.98
N LEU A 40 -13.93 7.27 -9.46
CA LEU A 40 -14.19 7.15 -8.03
C LEU A 40 -13.35 6.00 -7.47
N VAL A 41 -12.77 6.24 -6.32
CA VAL A 41 -12.13 5.18 -5.53
C VAL A 41 -13.21 4.44 -4.76
N VAL A 42 -13.25 3.12 -4.93
CA VAL A 42 -14.13 2.22 -4.17
C VAL A 42 -13.25 1.24 -3.42
N PHE A 43 -13.36 1.23 -2.10
CA PHE A 43 -12.61 0.30 -1.27
C PHE A 43 -13.25 -1.09 -1.32
N ASP A 44 -12.47 -2.10 -1.67
CA ASP A 44 -12.88 -3.50 -1.68
C ASP A 44 -11.68 -4.39 -1.38
N TYR A 45 -11.60 -4.85 -0.15
CA TYR A 45 -10.54 -5.74 0.34
C TYR A 45 -10.96 -7.22 0.37
N SER A 46 -12.10 -7.56 -0.23
CA SER A 46 -12.53 -8.95 -0.39
C SER A 46 -11.60 -9.73 -1.33
N TYR A 47 -11.75 -11.04 -1.37
CA TYR A 47 -11.05 -11.90 -2.32
C TYR A 47 -11.23 -11.40 -3.76
N ASP A 48 -12.49 -11.22 -4.19
CA ASP A 48 -12.82 -10.79 -5.54
C ASP A 48 -12.37 -9.34 -5.81
N GLY A 49 -12.43 -8.46 -4.79
CA GLY A 49 -11.94 -7.10 -4.89
C GLY A 49 -10.44 -7.03 -5.15
N VAL A 50 -9.67 -7.88 -4.46
CA VAL A 50 -8.22 -8.01 -4.68
C VAL A 50 -7.92 -8.54 -6.08
N MET A 51 -8.60 -9.61 -6.52
CA MET A 51 -8.38 -10.17 -7.87
C MET A 51 -8.67 -9.14 -8.95
N ARG A 52 -9.81 -8.43 -8.87
CA ARG A 52 -10.13 -7.32 -9.80
C ARG A 52 -9.09 -6.21 -9.77
N SER A 53 -8.59 -5.84 -8.57
CA SER A 53 -7.56 -4.81 -8.44
C SER A 53 -6.26 -5.19 -9.16
N VAL A 54 -5.91 -6.48 -9.15
CA VAL A 54 -4.75 -7.03 -9.87
C VAL A 54 -4.97 -6.95 -11.37
N GLU A 55 -6.10 -7.48 -11.87
CA GLU A 55 -6.46 -7.46 -13.29
C GLU A 55 -6.48 -6.03 -13.86
N ASP A 56 -7.13 -5.11 -13.14
CA ASP A 56 -7.17 -3.69 -13.50
C ASP A 56 -5.77 -3.06 -13.54
N SER A 57 -4.89 -3.43 -12.62
CA SER A 57 -3.52 -2.92 -12.58
C SER A 57 -2.69 -3.44 -13.75
N LEU A 58 -2.77 -4.73 -14.06
CA LEU A 58 -2.12 -5.35 -15.22
C LEU A 58 -2.57 -4.66 -16.53
N ALA A 59 -3.89 -4.47 -16.68
CA ALA A 59 -4.46 -3.82 -17.87
C ALA A 59 -3.99 -2.35 -17.99
N ARG A 60 -4.05 -1.55 -16.91
CA ARG A 60 -3.62 -0.14 -16.93
C ARG A 60 -2.13 0.02 -17.19
N LEU A 61 -1.31 -0.82 -16.60
CA LEU A 61 0.15 -0.79 -16.78
C LEU A 61 0.59 -1.39 -18.12
N GLY A 62 -0.27 -2.21 -18.74
CA GLY A 62 0.03 -2.91 -19.99
C GLY A 62 1.18 -3.90 -19.84
N VAL A 63 1.19 -4.63 -18.72
CA VAL A 63 2.17 -5.67 -18.38
C VAL A 63 1.46 -6.98 -18.07
N ASP A 64 2.19 -8.08 -18.18
CA ASP A 64 1.65 -9.42 -17.96
C ASP A 64 1.86 -9.90 -16.53
N GLN A 65 2.73 -9.20 -15.75
CA GLN A 65 3.06 -9.59 -14.38
C GLN A 65 3.32 -8.38 -13.49
N ILE A 66 2.94 -8.50 -12.21
CA ILE A 66 3.34 -7.63 -11.11
C ILE A 66 4.05 -8.53 -10.09
N ASP A 67 5.22 -8.13 -9.63
CA ASP A 67 6.05 -8.95 -8.74
C ASP A 67 5.60 -8.84 -7.28
N ILE A 68 5.17 -7.64 -6.85
CA ILE A 68 4.84 -7.34 -5.45
C ILE A 68 3.48 -6.65 -5.37
N LEU A 69 2.62 -7.14 -4.50
CA LEU A 69 1.32 -6.55 -4.22
C LEU A 69 1.23 -6.08 -2.76
N LEU A 70 0.76 -4.84 -2.56
CA LEU A 70 0.62 -4.25 -1.24
C LEU A 70 -0.84 -3.91 -0.96
N CYS A 71 -1.38 -4.36 0.17
CA CYS A 71 -2.65 -3.87 0.69
C CYS A 71 -2.51 -2.38 1.00
N HIS A 72 -3.40 -1.55 0.44
CA HIS A 72 -3.29 -0.09 0.49
C HIS A 72 -4.16 0.48 1.59
N ASP A 73 -3.53 1.23 2.51
CA ASP A 73 -4.16 2.11 3.49
C ASP A 73 -5.45 1.55 4.13
N ILE A 74 -5.33 0.47 4.89
CA ILE A 74 -6.45 -0.19 5.57
C ILE A 74 -6.71 0.40 6.99
N ASP A 75 -6.09 1.54 7.28
CA ASP A 75 -6.08 2.20 8.59
C ASP A 75 -7.24 3.18 8.81
N ALA A 76 -7.42 3.62 10.06
CA ALA A 76 -8.49 4.52 10.47
C ALA A 76 -8.35 5.93 9.88
N ILE A 77 -7.15 6.38 9.54
CA ILE A 77 -6.92 7.69 8.90
C ILE A 77 -7.59 7.69 7.52
N THR A 78 -7.41 6.63 6.77
CA THR A 78 -8.00 6.48 5.43
C THR A 78 -9.50 6.24 5.49
N HIS A 79 -9.99 5.45 6.46
CA HIS A 79 -11.40 5.03 6.52
C HIS A 79 -12.25 5.87 7.50
N GLY A 80 -11.69 6.92 8.10
CA GLY A 80 -12.41 7.89 8.92
C GLY A 80 -12.75 7.44 10.34
N SER A 81 -12.62 6.16 10.67
CA SER A 81 -12.84 5.65 12.04
C SER A 81 -12.16 4.29 12.25
N GLU A 82 -11.89 3.96 13.52
CA GLU A 82 -11.42 2.64 13.92
C GLU A 82 -12.43 1.54 13.56
N GLN A 83 -13.73 1.79 13.75
CA GLN A 83 -14.77 0.82 13.41
C GLN A 83 -14.76 0.46 11.91
N SER A 84 -14.60 1.45 11.04
CA SER A 84 -14.51 1.23 9.59
C SER A 84 -13.22 0.49 9.22
N SER A 85 -12.09 0.88 9.79
CA SER A 85 -10.80 0.21 9.64
C SER A 85 -10.88 -1.26 10.05
N GLU A 86 -11.50 -1.57 11.20
CA GLU A 86 -11.70 -2.94 11.69
C GLU A 86 -12.55 -3.77 10.71
N ALA A 87 -13.61 -3.20 10.16
CA ALA A 87 -14.46 -3.90 9.19
C ALA A 87 -13.66 -4.25 7.92
N HIS A 88 -12.85 -3.32 7.42
CA HIS A 88 -11.98 -3.55 6.26
C HIS A 88 -10.84 -4.51 6.58
N LEU A 89 -10.24 -4.43 7.76
CA LEU A 89 -9.22 -5.39 8.19
C LEU A 89 -9.79 -6.81 8.25
N LYS A 90 -10.99 -6.97 8.80
CA LYS A 90 -11.68 -8.27 8.82
C LYS A 90 -11.93 -8.77 7.41
N GLN A 91 -12.50 -7.93 6.52
CA GLN A 91 -12.74 -8.28 5.12
C GLN A 91 -11.45 -8.71 4.43
N PHE A 92 -10.35 -7.98 4.66
CA PHE A 92 -9.05 -8.28 4.10
C PHE A 92 -8.52 -9.62 4.59
N MET A 93 -8.49 -9.87 5.90
CA MET A 93 -7.93 -11.11 6.45
C MET A 93 -8.77 -12.35 6.07
N GLU A 94 -10.10 -12.21 5.98
CA GLU A 94 -10.99 -13.30 5.61
C GLU A 94 -11.01 -13.60 4.09
N GLY A 95 -10.69 -12.60 3.25
CA GLY A 95 -10.77 -12.69 1.79
C GLY A 95 -9.51 -12.26 1.06
N GLY A 96 -9.18 -10.99 1.08
CA GLY A 96 -8.07 -10.42 0.29
C GLY A 96 -6.70 -11.01 0.61
N TYR A 97 -6.43 -11.29 1.88
CA TYR A 97 -5.20 -11.97 2.31
C TYR A 97 -5.08 -13.36 1.66
N LYS A 98 -6.17 -14.12 1.64
CA LYS A 98 -6.21 -15.45 0.98
C LYS A 98 -6.01 -15.35 -0.53
N ALA A 99 -6.50 -14.30 -1.18
CA ALA A 99 -6.23 -14.05 -2.59
C ALA A 99 -4.73 -13.81 -2.83
N LEU A 100 -4.08 -13.00 -1.98
CA LEU A 100 -2.65 -12.74 -2.09
C LEU A 100 -1.81 -14.00 -1.80
N GLU A 101 -2.16 -14.79 -0.78
CA GLU A 101 -1.52 -16.09 -0.51
C GLU A 101 -1.61 -17.03 -1.71
N LYS A 102 -2.80 -17.10 -2.34
CA LYS A 102 -2.99 -17.93 -3.52
C LYS A 102 -2.14 -17.43 -4.69
N LEU A 103 -2.13 -16.12 -4.98
CA LEU A 103 -1.32 -15.55 -6.06
C LEU A 103 0.18 -15.83 -5.84
N ARG A 104 0.68 -15.75 -4.59
CA ARG A 104 2.06 -16.08 -4.25
C ARG A 104 2.34 -17.58 -4.40
N THR A 105 1.45 -18.43 -3.91
CA THR A 105 1.58 -19.89 -4.00
C THR A 105 1.57 -20.39 -5.44
N ASP A 106 0.73 -19.79 -6.29
CA ASP A 106 0.64 -20.09 -7.72
C ASP A 106 1.81 -19.49 -8.54
N GLY A 107 2.72 -18.73 -7.90
CA GLY A 107 3.85 -18.09 -8.55
C GLY A 107 3.50 -16.90 -9.45
N GLN A 108 2.28 -16.37 -9.33
CA GLN A 108 1.82 -15.21 -10.10
C GLN A 108 2.42 -13.90 -9.56
N ILE A 109 2.74 -13.87 -8.28
CA ILE A 109 3.52 -12.80 -7.62
C ILE A 109 4.68 -13.41 -6.84
N LYS A 110 5.72 -12.60 -6.57
CA LYS A 110 6.88 -13.02 -5.78
C LYS A 110 6.69 -12.77 -4.30
N ALA A 111 5.99 -11.67 -3.95
CA ALA A 111 5.82 -11.23 -2.58
C ALA A 111 4.55 -10.39 -2.41
N PHE A 112 4.03 -10.34 -1.19
CA PHE A 112 2.97 -9.41 -0.84
C PHE A 112 3.13 -8.85 0.57
N GLY A 113 2.48 -7.71 0.79
CA GLY A 113 2.52 -7.01 2.06
C GLY A 113 1.44 -5.95 2.18
N ALA A 114 1.74 -4.88 2.93
CA ALA A 114 0.88 -3.71 3.00
C ALA A 114 1.69 -2.41 2.86
N GLY A 115 1.04 -1.39 2.29
CA GLY A 115 1.58 -0.03 2.18
C GLY A 115 0.70 0.93 2.97
N LEU A 116 1.22 1.44 4.09
CA LEU A 116 0.44 2.16 5.11
C LEU A 116 1.17 3.39 5.62
N ASN A 117 0.37 4.38 6.06
CA ASN A 117 0.86 5.55 6.78
C ASN A 117 0.90 5.35 8.31
N VAL A 118 0.35 4.26 8.82
CA VAL A 118 0.24 3.94 10.26
C VAL A 118 1.02 2.67 10.56
N TRP A 119 2.17 2.82 11.22
CA TRP A 119 3.05 1.69 11.51
C TRP A 119 2.43 0.67 12.49
N GLN A 120 1.56 1.12 13.39
CA GLN A 120 0.84 0.23 14.32
C GLN A 120 -0.05 -0.77 13.58
N MET A 121 -0.66 -0.34 12.46
CA MET A 121 -1.43 -1.25 11.61
C MET A 121 -0.50 -2.23 10.85
N CYS A 122 0.70 -1.79 10.45
CA CYS A 122 1.72 -2.70 9.90
C CYS A 122 2.09 -3.79 10.91
N GLU A 123 2.36 -3.41 12.16
CA GLU A 123 2.68 -4.36 13.24
C GLU A 123 1.53 -5.33 13.48
N ARG A 124 0.30 -4.82 13.51
CA ARG A 124 -0.89 -5.66 13.69
C ARG A 124 -1.03 -6.70 12.57
N LEU A 125 -0.90 -6.29 11.32
CA LEU A 125 -0.91 -7.18 10.16
C LEU A 125 0.22 -8.21 10.26
N ALA A 126 1.43 -7.77 10.59
CA ALA A 126 2.57 -8.67 10.77
C ALA A 126 2.29 -9.78 11.81
N ARG A 127 1.48 -9.50 12.83
CA ARG A 127 1.09 -10.52 13.84
C ARG A 127 -0.04 -11.43 13.37
N LEU A 128 -0.88 -10.97 12.43
CA LEU A 128 -2.05 -11.69 11.94
C LEU A 128 -1.76 -12.62 10.76
N GLY A 129 -0.71 -12.36 9.99
CA GLY A 129 -0.43 -13.11 8.76
C GLY A 129 1.06 -13.26 8.46
N ASP A 130 1.34 -14.01 7.38
CA ASP A 130 2.68 -14.25 6.85
C ASP A 130 2.93 -13.32 5.66
N PHE A 131 3.40 -12.11 5.98
CA PHE A 131 3.71 -11.06 5.01
C PHE A 131 5.20 -11.05 4.70
N ASP A 132 5.53 -10.73 3.44
CA ASP A 132 6.92 -10.67 2.97
C ASP A 132 7.55 -9.30 3.24
N LEU A 133 6.75 -8.23 3.17
CA LEU A 133 7.26 -6.85 3.34
C LEU A 133 6.16 -5.85 3.73
N PHE A 134 6.61 -4.70 4.27
CA PHE A 134 5.75 -3.53 4.48
C PHE A 134 6.39 -2.27 3.86
N LEU A 135 5.56 -1.42 3.25
CA LEU A 135 5.93 -0.07 2.86
C LEU A 135 5.38 0.90 3.92
N MET A 136 6.29 1.51 4.68
CA MET A 136 5.97 2.49 5.71
C MET A 136 6.15 3.89 5.13
N ALA A 137 5.06 4.63 4.97
CA ALA A 137 5.10 5.97 4.39
C ALA A 137 5.27 7.04 5.48
N GLY A 138 6.45 7.67 5.55
CA GLY A 138 6.74 8.80 6.41
C GLY A 138 6.71 8.53 7.93
N ARG A 139 6.86 7.27 8.36
CA ARG A 139 6.75 6.85 9.78
C ARG A 139 7.98 6.12 10.32
N TYR A 140 9.06 6.14 9.56
CA TYR A 140 10.38 5.72 10.02
C TYR A 140 11.43 6.59 9.36
N THR A 141 11.93 7.55 10.11
CA THR A 141 12.86 8.58 9.65
C THR A 141 13.82 8.95 10.79
N LEU A 142 14.70 9.92 10.58
CA LEU A 142 15.55 10.46 11.65
C LEU A 142 14.75 11.19 12.74
N LEU A 143 13.52 11.65 12.43
CA LEU A 143 12.64 12.34 13.39
C LEU A 143 11.59 11.40 14.01
N GLU A 144 11.17 10.37 13.32
CA GLU A 144 10.13 9.44 13.76
C GLU A 144 10.71 8.03 13.88
N GLN A 145 10.95 7.56 15.09
CA GLN A 145 11.64 6.30 15.37
C GLN A 145 10.85 5.31 16.23
N GLU A 146 9.59 5.61 16.51
CA GLU A 146 8.73 4.76 17.35
C GLU A 146 8.65 3.29 16.88
N PRO A 147 8.65 2.97 15.57
CA PRO A 147 8.64 1.58 15.10
C PRO A 147 9.84 0.73 15.57
N LEU A 148 10.94 1.37 15.99
CA LEU A 148 12.12 0.68 16.55
C LEU A 148 11.81 -0.08 17.84
N SER A 149 10.77 0.33 18.58
CA SER A 149 10.48 -0.25 19.89
C SER A 149 9.89 -1.67 19.81
N THR A 150 9.07 -1.94 18.80
CA THR A 150 8.32 -3.21 18.69
C THR A 150 8.25 -3.75 17.27
N PHE A 151 7.84 -2.92 16.31
CA PHE A 151 7.55 -3.38 14.95
C PHE A 151 8.79 -3.83 14.18
N LEU A 152 9.87 -3.05 14.17
CA LEU A 152 11.07 -3.42 13.43
C LEU A 152 11.79 -4.65 14.01
N PRO A 153 11.88 -4.82 15.35
CA PRO A 153 12.32 -6.09 15.94
C PRO A 153 11.48 -7.30 15.51
N LEU A 154 10.15 -7.15 15.49
CA LEU A 154 9.24 -8.19 14.98
C LEU A 154 9.51 -8.52 13.51
N CYS A 155 9.71 -7.50 12.68
CA CYS A 155 10.04 -7.70 11.26
C CYS A 155 11.38 -8.43 11.09
N LEU A 156 12.39 -8.09 11.88
CA LEU A 156 13.69 -8.76 11.86
C LEU A 156 13.56 -10.25 12.25
N GLU A 157 12.84 -10.55 13.33
CA GLU A 157 12.58 -11.91 13.79
C GLU A 157 11.87 -12.75 12.72
N ARG A 158 10.85 -12.16 12.08
CA ARG A 158 10.02 -12.83 11.07
C ARG A 158 10.56 -12.73 9.65
N LYS A 159 11.72 -12.08 9.44
CA LYS A 159 12.35 -11.84 8.13
C LYS A 159 11.46 -11.07 7.15
N ILE A 160 10.68 -10.13 7.66
CA ILE A 160 9.81 -9.25 6.88
C ILE A 160 10.62 -8.06 6.39
N GLY A 161 10.59 -7.78 5.08
CA GLY A 161 11.27 -6.64 4.48
C GLY A 161 10.56 -5.31 4.78
N ILE A 162 11.32 -4.20 4.85
CA ILE A 162 10.77 -2.85 5.03
C ILE A 162 11.20 -1.96 3.87
N ILE A 163 10.23 -1.30 3.27
CA ILE A 163 10.44 -0.20 2.32
C ILE A 163 10.10 1.11 3.04
N CYS A 164 11.10 1.98 3.23
CA CYS A 164 10.86 3.30 3.79
C CYS A 164 10.38 4.26 2.70
N GLY A 165 9.11 4.65 2.77
CA GLY A 165 8.54 5.70 1.94
C GLY A 165 8.62 7.05 2.65
N GLY A 166 9.01 8.13 1.93
CA GLY A 166 9.06 9.48 2.49
C GLY A 166 10.08 9.68 3.62
N PRO A 167 11.33 9.19 3.51
CA PRO A 167 12.31 9.23 4.62
C PRO A 167 12.75 10.63 5.03
N TYR A 168 12.36 11.66 4.29
CA TYR A 168 12.71 13.06 4.56
C TYR A 168 11.63 13.84 5.31
N ASN A 169 10.59 13.20 5.85
CA ASN A 169 9.47 13.86 6.56
C ASN A 169 8.93 15.07 5.77
N SER A 170 8.36 14.81 4.60
CA SER A 170 7.84 15.84 3.68
C SER A 170 8.85 16.92 3.26
N GLY A 171 10.14 16.67 3.46
CA GLY A 171 11.21 17.58 3.03
C GLY A 171 11.97 18.27 4.16
N ILE A 172 11.46 18.31 5.40
CA ILE A 172 12.13 19.00 6.50
C ILE A 172 13.55 18.48 6.75
N LEU A 173 13.79 17.18 6.58
CA LEU A 173 15.12 16.59 6.74
C LEU A 173 16.08 16.92 5.59
N ALA A 174 15.56 17.40 4.45
CA ALA A 174 16.37 17.82 3.31
C ALA A 174 16.73 19.32 3.38
N THR A 175 15.79 20.17 3.81
CA THR A 175 15.92 21.64 3.76
C THR A 175 16.08 22.29 5.12
N GLY A 176 15.82 21.57 6.21
CA GLY A 176 15.63 22.16 7.55
C GLY A 176 14.29 22.89 7.65
N ALA A 177 14.00 23.39 8.85
CA ALA A 177 12.81 24.20 9.10
C ALA A 177 13.04 25.61 8.52
N VAL A 178 12.47 25.88 7.33
CA VAL A 178 12.60 27.17 6.64
C VAL A 178 11.27 27.93 6.67
N THR A 179 11.33 29.26 6.73
CA THR A 179 10.13 30.10 6.74
C THR A 179 9.29 29.89 5.46
N GLY A 180 8.00 29.66 5.62
CA GLY A 180 7.05 29.48 4.51
C GLY A 180 7.01 28.08 3.91
N ALA A 181 7.79 27.13 4.42
CA ALA A 181 7.67 25.73 4.01
C ALA A 181 6.45 25.07 4.67
N THR A 182 5.85 24.14 3.93
CA THR A 182 4.76 23.27 4.42
C THR A 182 5.29 21.84 4.45
N TYR A 183 5.23 21.23 5.63
CA TYR A 183 5.74 19.88 5.89
C TYR A 183 4.59 18.94 6.25
#